data_6605d734f1169ee55a31242bf0b0be95
#
_entry.id   6605d734f1169ee55a31242bf0b0be95
#
_cell.length_a   1.000
_cell.length_b   1.000
_cell.length_c   1.000
_cell.angle_alpha   90.00
_cell.angle_beta   90.00
_cell.angle_gamma   90.00
#
_symmetry.space_group_name_H-M   'P 1'
#
loop_
_entity.id
_entity.type
_entity.pdbx_description
1 polymer ?
#
loop_
_entity_poly.entity_id
_entity_poly.type
_entity_poly.pdbx_seq_one_letter_code
_entity_poly.pdbx_strand_id
1 'polypeptide(L)'
;KDLKLFVRIAISNEHAEIDLSRKFGALPSEALGLVRLCKEHSKKLGISFHVGSQCMEKISYSKGIREIGNIIKKTKIMPDIINIGGGFPAIYPDLKPEPLVKYMEEIKKGIKNLKLKKLSKIIC
;
A
#
# COMPACT_ATOMS: atom_id res chain seq x y z
N LYS A 1 -1.42 19.15 -17.64
CA LYS A 1 -2.06 17.96 -16.99
C LYS A 1 -1.27 16.65 -17.12
N ASP A 2 0.06 16.67 -17.11
CA ASP A 2 0.89 15.45 -17.18
C ASP A 2 1.29 14.89 -15.81
N LEU A 3 0.62 15.33 -14.75
CA LEU A 3 0.90 14.92 -13.39
C LEU A 3 0.50 13.46 -13.15
N LYS A 4 1.36 12.77 -12.43
CA LYS A 4 1.05 11.49 -11.78
C LYS A 4 0.87 11.79 -10.30
N LEU A 5 -0.33 11.65 -9.79
CA LEU A 5 -0.63 11.91 -8.39
C LEU A 5 -0.78 10.62 -7.61
N PHE A 6 -0.26 10.60 -6.41
CA PHE A 6 -0.39 9.49 -5.48
C PHE A 6 -1.16 9.91 -4.24
N VAL A 7 -2.13 9.10 -3.87
CA VAL A 7 -2.75 9.18 -2.54
C VAL A 7 -2.08 8.14 -1.65
N ARG A 8 -1.37 8.61 -0.62
CA ARG A 8 -0.82 7.72 0.41
C ARG A 8 -1.86 7.52 1.49
N ILE A 9 -2.18 6.27 1.78
CA ILE A 9 -3.09 5.88 2.86
C ILE A 9 -2.31 5.50 4.12
N ALA A 10 -2.85 5.86 5.27
CA ALA A 10 -2.30 5.48 6.56
C ALA A 10 -2.67 4.01 6.86
N ILE A 11 -1.66 3.21 7.15
CA ILE A 11 -1.82 1.81 7.58
C ILE A 11 -1.15 1.67 8.94
N SER A 12 -1.92 1.41 9.98
CA SER A 12 -1.39 1.11 11.30
C SER A 12 -0.70 -0.26 11.29
N ASN A 13 0.49 -0.31 11.86
CA ASN A 13 1.27 -1.54 11.96
C ASN A 13 2.04 -1.62 13.28
N GLU A 14 1.51 -2.40 14.20
CA GLU A 14 2.12 -2.68 15.50
C GLU A 14 3.39 -3.56 15.40
N HIS A 15 3.62 -4.17 14.23
CA HIS A 15 4.76 -5.06 13.98
C HIS A 15 5.95 -4.38 13.30
N ALA A 16 5.89 -3.07 13.09
CA ALA A 16 7.01 -2.29 12.60
C ALA A 16 7.77 -1.66 13.77
N GLU A 17 9.09 -1.59 13.65
CA GLU A 17 9.92 -0.88 14.62
C GLU A 17 9.55 0.61 14.69
N ILE A 18 9.20 1.20 13.53
CA ILE A 18 8.69 2.57 13.43
C ILE A 18 7.36 2.56 12.70
N ASP A 19 6.27 2.81 13.43
CA ASP A 19 4.95 3.03 12.85
C ASP A 19 4.84 4.44 12.27
N LEU A 20 4.67 4.54 10.96
CA LEU A 20 4.56 5.80 10.23
C LEU A 20 3.10 6.26 10.03
N SER A 21 2.11 5.49 10.45
CA SER A 21 0.69 5.79 10.22
C SER A 21 0.20 7.04 10.96
N ARG A 22 0.85 7.39 12.06
CA ARG A 22 0.52 8.59 12.85
C ARG A 22 1.04 9.89 12.24
N LYS A 23 1.98 9.80 11.30
CA LYS A 23 2.64 10.98 10.70
C LYS A 23 2.31 11.15 9.22
N PHE A 24 2.00 10.07 8.52
CA PHE A 24 1.89 10.07 7.07
C PHE A 24 0.70 9.25 6.59
N GLY A 25 0.10 9.76 5.53
CA GLY A 25 -1.01 9.11 4.85
C GLY A 25 -2.37 9.63 5.31
N ALA A 26 -3.32 9.58 4.41
CA ALA A 26 -4.70 9.93 4.67
C ALA A 26 -5.41 8.82 5.43
N LEU A 27 -6.28 9.19 6.34
CA LEU A 27 -7.17 8.24 6.98
C LEU A 27 -8.13 7.61 5.95
N PRO A 28 -8.65 6.40 6.19
CA PRO A 28 -9.54 5.73 5.23
C PRO A 28 -10.75 6.56 4.81
N SER A 29 -11.30 7.39 5.71
CA SER A 29 -12.42 8.30 5.43
C SER A 29 -12.03 9.43 4.47
N GLU A 30 -10.83 10.00 4.63
CA GLU A 30 -10.31 11.09 3.81
C GLU A 30 -9.83 10.59 2.44
N ALA A 31 -9.26 9.38 2.41
CA ALA A 31 -8.69 8.79 1.19
C ALA A 31 -9.72 8.67 0.06
N LEU A 32 -11.00 8.46 0.36
CA LEU A 32 -12.05 8.34 -0.66
C LEU A 32 -12.22 9.65 -1.46
N GLY A 33 -12.26 10.78 -0.75
CA GLY A 33 -12.34 12.11 -1.36
C GLY A 33 -11.09 12.45 -2.16
N LEU A 34 -9.91 12.19 -1.56
CA LEU A 34 -8.62 12.45 -2.21
C LEU A 34 -8.43 11.63 -3.49
N VAL A 35 -8.82 10.35 -3.49
CA VAL A 35 -8.73 9.49 -4.69
C VAL A 35 -9.60 10.05 -5.82
N ARG A 36 -10.82 10.51 -5.54
CA ARG A 36 -11.69 11.15 -6.55
C ARG A 36 -11.05 12.42 -7.10
N LEU A 37 -10.63 13.32 -6.21
CA LEU A 37 -10.00 14.58 -6.57
C LEU A 37 -8.72 14.37 -7.40
N CYS A 38 -7.83 13.48 -6.97
CA CYS A 38 -6.61 13.14 -7.69
C CYS A 38 -6.91 12.54 -9.07
N LYS A 39 -7.96 11.71 -9.19
CA LYS A 39 -8.36 11.14 -10.49
C LYS A 39 -8.79 12.21 -11.48
N GLU A 40 -9.51 13.23 -11.04
CA GLU A 40 -9.96 14.34 -11.89
C GLU A 40 -8.79 15.21 -12.37
N HIS A 41 -7.75 15.36 -11.55
CA HIS A 41 -6.65 16.30 -11.80
C HIS A 41 -5.34 15.64 -12.24
N SER A 42 -5.31 14.33 -12.44
CA SER A 42 -4.10 13.61 -12.85
C SER A 42 -4.26 12.84 -14.17
N LYS A 43 -3.16 12.69 -14.89
CA LYS A 43 -3.07 11.77 -16.03
C LYS A 43 -3.02 10.31 -15.56
N LYS A 44 -2.35 10.07 -14.43
CA LYS A 44 -2.25 8.76 -13.79
C LYS A 44 -2.44 8.91 -12.29
N LEU A 45 -3.29 8.05 -11.75
CA LEU A 45 -3.54 7.94 -10.32
C LEU A 45 -2.76 6.76 -9.75
N GLY A 46 -2.03 7.02 -8.67
CA GLY A 46 -1.45 5.99 -7.82
C GLY A 46 -2.10 5.97 -6.45
N ILE A 47 -2.16 4.79 -5.83
CA ILE A 47 -2.46 4.65 -4.40
C ILE A 47 -1.25 3.97 -3.77
N SER A 48 -0.82 4.50 -2.63
CA SER A 48 0.35 3.99 -1.92
C SER A 48 0.07 3.80 -0.43
N PHE A 49 0.84 2.93 0.19
CA PHE A 49 0.95 2.82 1.64
C PHE A 49 2.40 2.47 2.02
N HIS A 50 2.68 2.51 3.30
CA HIS A 50 3.95 2.05 3.85
C HIS A 50 3.68 1.38 5.20
N VAL A 51 4.18 0.18 5.38
CA VAL A 51 3.94 -0.63 6.59
C VAL A 51 4.81 -0.25 7.81
N GLY A 52 5.67 0.76 7.65
CA GLY A 52 6.66 1.13 8.66
C GLY A 52 8.01 0.46 8.40
N SER A 53 9.05 0.91 9.14
CA SER A 53 10.41 0.37 9.00
C SER A 53 10.56 -0.94 9.75
N GLN A 54 11.43 -1.85 9.24
CA GLN A 54 11.71 -3.14 9.87
C GLN A 54 10.42 -3.93 10.19
N CYS A 55 9.53 -4.08 9.20
CA CYS A 55 8.28 -4.79 9.36
C CYS A 55 8.55 -6.30 9.36
N MET A 56 8.54 -6.93 10.53
CA MET A 56 8.80 -8.36 10.69
C MET A 56 7.64 -9.24 10.23
N GLU A 57 6.43 -8.69 10.19
CA GLU A 57 5.21 -9.43 9.85
C GLU A 57 4.77 -9.19 8.40
N LYS A 58 4.99 -10.18 7.54
CA LYS A 58 4.58 -10.11 6.13
C LYS A 58 3.10 -9.84 5.90
N ILE A 59 2.22 -10.26 6.84
CA ILE A 59 0.77 -10.03 6.77
C ILE A 59 0.40 -8.54 6.75
N SER A 60 1.27 -7.66 7.22
CA SER A 60 1.05 -6.21 7.21
C SER A 60 0.91 -5.66 5.78
N TYR A 61 1.61 -6.24 4.83
CA TYR A 61 1.47 -5.90 3.40
C TYR A 61 0.10 -6.30 2.85
N SER A 62 -0.40 -7.49 3.20
CA SER A 62 -1.75 -7.92 2.82
C SER A 62 -2.83 -7.05 3.42
N LYS A 63 -2.65 -6.55 4.65
CA LYS A 63 -3.58 -5.59 5.26
C LYS A 63 -3.63 -4.30 4.44
N GLY A 64 -2.47 -3.71 4.09
CA GLY A 64 -2.40 -2.51 3.25
C GLY A 64 -3.02 -2.70 1.87
N ILE A 65 -2.75 -3.81 1.22
CA ILE A 65 -3.33 -4.16 -0.08
C ILE A 65 -4.86 -4.28 0.03
N ARG A 66 -5.37 -4.89 1.09
CA ARG A 66 -6.82 -5.00 1.35
C ARG A 66 -7.47 -3.63 1.52
N GLU A 67 -6.82 -2.68 2.20
CA GLU A 67 -7.35 -1.31 2.33
C GLU A 67 -7.42 -0.61 0.97
N ILE A 68 -6.44 -0.79 0.09
CA ILE A 68 -6.54 -0.33 -1.30
C ILE A 68 -7.76 -0.96 -1.98
N GLY A 69 -7.98 -2.25 -1.81
CA GLY A 69 -9.17 -2.94 -2.33
C GLY A 69 -10.49 -2.33 -1.84
N ASN A 70 -10.56 -1.98 -0.57
CA ASN A 70 -11.73 -1.31 0.01
C ASN A 70 -11.97 0.07 -0.63
N ILE A 71 -10.92 0.84 -0.87
CA ILE A 71 -11.00 2.14 -1.54
C ILE A 71 -11.49 1.98 -2.98
N ILE A 72 -10.92 1.04 -3.73
CA ILE A 72 -11.35 0.73 -5.10
C ILE A 72 -12.84 0.35 -5.13
N LYS A 73 -13.26 -0.52 -4.21
CA LYS A 73 -14.65 -0.97 -4.11
C LYS A 73 -15.62 0.19 -3.83
N LYS A 74 -15.26 1.10 -2.92
CA LYS A 74 -16.09 2.23 -2.51
C LYS A 74 -16.11 3.37 -3.53
N THR A 75 -14.97 3.67 -4.15
CA THR A 75 -14.86 4.76 -5.13
C THR A 75 -15.22 4.34 -6.54
N LYS A 76 -15.16 3.04 -6.87
CA LYS A 76 -15.22 2.48 -8.24
C LYS A 76 -14.11 2.97 -9.15
N ILE A 77 -13.06 3.57 -8.58
CA ILE A 77 -11.89 4.09 -9.31
C ILE A 77 -10.75 3.09 -9.22
N MET A 78 -10.24 2.69 -10.39
CA MET A 78 -9.06 1.84 -10.50
C MET A 78 -7.80 2.72 -10.58
N PRO A 79 -6.84 2.54 -9.68
CA PRO A 79 -5.55 3.21 -9.80
C PRO A 79 -4.76 2.62 -10.97
N ASP A 80 -3.96 3.48 -11.63
CA ASP A 80 -3.01 3.03 -12.65
C ASP A 80 -1.77 2.39 -12.01
N ILE A 81 -1.45 2.80 -10.78
CA ILE A 81 -0.27 2.33 -10.03
C ILE A 81 -0.68 2.03 -8.59
N ILE A 82 -0.24 0.89 -8.09
CA ILE A 82 -0.30 0.55 -6.65
C ILE A 82 1.15 0.49 -6.16
N ASN A 83 1.48 1.34 -5.19
CA ASN A 83 2.78 1.34 -4.54
C ASN A 83 2.62 0.77 -3.13
N ILE A 84 3.20 -0.39 -2.91
CA ILE A 84 3.14 -1.10 -1.62
C ILE A 84 4.16 -0.60 -0.60
N GLY A 85 4.92 0.44 -0.95
CA GLY A 85 5.92 1.02 -0.08
C GLY A 85 7.15 0.14 0.07
N GLY A 86 7.84 0.35 1.17
CA GLY A 86 9.02 -0.41 1.58
C GLY A 86 8.81 -1.02 2.97
N GLY A 87 9.85 -0.94 3.81
CA GLY A 87 9.80 -1.44 5.19
C GLY A 87 10.16 -2.90 5.31
N PHE A 88 10.68 -3.53 4.24
CA PHE A 88 11.19 -4.90 4.31
C PHE A 88 12.33 -4.97 5.32
N PRO A 89 12.30 -5.97 6.21
CA PRO A 89 13.27 -6.04 7.29
C PRO A 89 14.63 -6.52 6.78
N ALA A 90 15.69 -5.89 7.30
CA ALA A 90 17.06 -6.37 7.16
C ALA A 90 17.41 -7.31 8.32
N ILE A 91 18.41 -8.14 8.10
CA ILE A 91 18.95 -9.05 9.11
C ILE A 91 19.86 -8.24 10.05
N TYR A 92 19.58 -8.32 11.34
CA TYR A 92 20.45 -7.81 12.41
C TYR A 92 20.82 -8.97 13.35
N PRO A 93 21.86 -8.83 14.20
CA PRO A 93 22.29 -9.91 15.09
C PRO A 93 21.16 -10.53 15.91
N ASP A 94 20.23 -9.68 16.40
CA ASP A 94 19.12 -10.10 17.27
C ASP A 94 17.77 -10.18 16.54
N LEU A 95 17.74 -9.93 15.22
CA LEU A 95 16.53 -9.89 14.40
C LEU A 95 16.71 -10.70 13.12
N LYS A 96 16.02 -11.85 13.07
CA LYS A 96 16.06 -12.76 11.91
C LYS A 96 14.69 -12.81 11.25
N PRO A 97 14.42 -11.91 10.26
CA PRO A 97 13.18 -11.94 9.50
C PRO A 97 13.10 -13.19 8.62
N GLU A 98 11.87 -13.51 8.18
CA GLU A 98 11.71 -14.47 7.10
C GLU A 98 12.42 -13.99 5.82
N PRO A 99 12.80 -14.91 4.91
CA PRO A 99 13.38 -14.53 3.62
C PRO A 99 12.45 -13.62 2.82
N LEU A 100 13.03 -12.66 2.08
CA LEU A 100 12.28 -11.69 1.27
C LEU A 100 11.25 -12.36 0.34
N VAL A 101 11.54 -13.56 -0.16
CA VAL A 101 10.62 -14.31 -1.02
C VAL A 101 9.28 -14.55 -0.33
N LYS A 102 9.24 -14.75 0.99
CA LYS A 102 7.99 -14.96 1.75
C LYS A 102 7.13 -13.71 1.80
N TYR A 103 7.74 -12.54 1.88
CA TYR A 103 7.04 -11.26 1.76
C TYR A 103 6.46 -11.08 0.36
N MET A 104 7.23 -11.40 -0.67
CA MET A 104 6.78 -11.32 -2.07
C MET A 104 5.64 -12.30 -2.37
N GLU A 105 5.66 -13.52 -1.82
CA GLU A 105 4.56 -14.48 -1.94
C GLU A 105 3.28 -13.92 -1.32
N GLU A 106 3.36 -13.34 -0.13
CA GLU A 106 2.20 -12.75 0.57
C GLU A 106 1.64 -11.54 -0.20
N ILE A 107 2.51 -10.67 -0.72
CA ILE A 107 2.12 -9.55 -1.55
C ILE A 107 1.41 -10.02 -2.82
N LYS A 108 1.97 -10.99 -3.54
CA LYS A 108 1.35 -11.56 -4.75
C LYS A 108 -0.02 -12.15 -4.45
N LYS A 109 -0.16 -12.85 -3.33
CA LYS A 109 -1.45 -13.39 -2.88
C LYS A 109 -2.46 -12.27 -2.61
N GLY A 110 -2.05 -11.21 -1.90
CA GLY A 110 -2.87 -10.04 -1.62
C GLY A 110 -3.36 -9.37 -2.90
N ILE A 111 -2.46 -9.11 -3.87
CA ILE A 111 -2.80 -8.52 -5.17
C ILE A 111 -3.76 -9.41 -5.95
N LYS A 112 -3.53 -10.71 -6.00
CA LYS A 112 -4.44 -11.67 -6.66
C LYS A 112 -5.84 -11.62 -6.08
N ASN A 113 -5.96 -11.48 -4.77
CA ASN A 113 -7.24 -11.40 -4.06
C ASN A 113 -8.03 -10.11 -4.36
N LEU A 114 -7.38 -9.05 -4.84
CA LEU A 114 -8.07 -7.82 -5.26
C LEU A 114 -8.96 -8.03 -6.48
N LYS A 115 -8.73 -9.08 -7.29
CA LYS A 115 -9.49 -9.39 -8.52
C LYS A 115 -9.65 -8.15 -9.41
N LEU A 116 -8.56 -7.45 -9.65
CA LEU A 116 -8.56 -6.19 -10.42
C LEU A 116 -9.08 -6.43 -11.84
N LYS A 117 -10.06 -5.64 -12.27
CA LYS A 117 -10.60 -5.70 -13.65
C LYS A 117 -9.62 -5.20 -14.71
N LYS A 118 -8.68 -4.34 -14.30
CA LYS A 118 -7.60 -3.81 -15.13
C LYS A 118 -6.28 -3.99 -14.38
N LEU A 119 -5.22 -4.31 -15.10
CA LEU A 119 -3.90 -4.48 -14.52
C LEU A 119 -3.35 -3.11 -14.09
N SER A 120 -3.19 -2.89 -12.79
CA SER A 120 -2.42 -1.78 -12.24
C SER A 120 -0.93 -2.16 -12.21
N LYS A 121 -0.05 -1.18 -12.44
CA LYS A 121 1.39 -1.39 -12.20
C LYS A 121 1.62 -1.48 -10.70
N ILE A 122 2.28 -2.54 -10.25
CA ILE A 122 2.67 -2.71 -8.86
C ILE A 122 4.13 -2.30 -8.71
N ILE A 123 4.42 -1.49 -7.70
CA ILE A 123 5.79 -1.05 -7.36
C ILE A 123 5.99 -1.13 -5.84
N CYS A 124 7.23 -1.32 -5.43
CA CYS A 124 7.72 -1.26 -4.05
C CYS A 124 9.10 -0.59 -4.02
#